data_ac0f81529d0e4bd479960383aab806f9
#
_entry.id   ac0f81529d0e4bd479960383aab806f9
#
_cell.length_a   1.000
_cell.length_b   1.000
_cell.length_c   1.000
_cell.angle_alpha   90.00
_cell.angle_beta   90.00
_cell.angle_gamma   90.00
#
_symmetry.space_group_name_H-M   'P 1'
#
loop_
_entity.id
_entity.type
_entity.pdbx_description
1 polymer ?
#
loop_
_entity_poly.entity_id
_entity_poly.type
_entity_poly.pdbx_seq_one_letter_code
_entity_poly.pdbx_strand_id
1 'polypeptide(L)'
;LEALKGQGDVEEPKAWPKIAKILSESPLAEVRELSHLLSLKFGSQIALVYLRDLLVSKSVSSGKRIRALNSLLEVKDVQLPVLLIDLIDDLALQQQAIIALAAFDKPEISKAILHYLPKLKLQARRDALSTMASRLTYASVLMAAINKKIIDAKILPAEIVRQLRMHNDSNINQQLDR
;
A
#
# COMPACT_ATOMS: atom_id res chain seq x y z
N LEU A 1 10.68 18.73 8.03
CA LEU A 1 9.73 17.61 7.78
C LEU A 1 9.18 17.03 9.07
N GLU A 2 9.99 16.84 10.11
CA GLU A 2 9.49 16.31 11.40
C GLU A 2 8.41 17.20 12.02
N ALA A 3 8.58 18.52 11.98
CA ALA A 3 7.60 19.48 12.52
C ALA A 3 6.25 19.45 11.78
N LEU A 4 6.20 18.90 10.56
CA LEU A 4 5.00 18.77 9.74
C LEU A 4 4.42 17.34 9.76
N LYS A 5 5.02 16.45 10.53
CA LYS A 5 4.59 15.06 10.64
C LYS A 5 3.21 14.99 11.33
N GLY A 6 2.24 14.36 10.65
CA GLY A 6 0.87 14.25 11.16
C GLY A 6 0.01 15.50 11.00
N GLN A 7 0.54 16.60 10.47
CA GLN A 7 -0.28 17.71 10.03
C GLN A 7 -0.90 17.38 8.65
N GLY A 8 -2.20 17.60 8.51
CA GLY A 8 -2.92 17.48 7.24
C GLY A 8 -2.47 18.56 6.24
N ASP A 9 -3.38 19.02 5.40
CA ASP A 9 -3.10 20.04 4.40
C ASP A 9 -2.44 21.28 5.02
N VAL A 10 -1.16 21.45 4.72
CA VAL A 10 -0.38 22.62 5.12
C VAL A 10 -0.42 23.61 3.96
N GLU A 11 -0.82 24.86 4.24
CA GLU A 11 -0.84 25.90 3.22
C GLU A 11 0.57 26.12 2.64
N GLU A 12 0.68 26.12 1.30
CA GLU A 12 1.96 26.32 0.63
C GLU A 12 2.45 27.75 0.84
N PRO A 13 3.67 27.94 1.39
CA PRO A 13 4.24 29.29 1.52
C PRO A 13 4.42 29.95 0.15
N LYS A 14 4.06 31.22 -0.01
CA LYS A 14 4.15 31.96 -1.28
C LYS A 14 5.52 31.91 -1.96
N ALA A 15 6.60 31.81 -1.18
CA ALA A 15 7.96 31.72 -1.69
C ALA A 15 8.34 30.28 -2.12
N TRP A 16 7.55 29.26 -1.71
CA TRP A 16 7.93 27.85 -1.88
C TRP A 16 8.13 27.44 -3.34
N PRO A 17 7.29 27.77 -4.32
CA PRO A 17 7.49 27.36 -5.72
C PRO A 17 8.85 27.76 -6.28
N LYS A 18 9.32 28.95 -5.96
CA LYS A 18 10.66 29.43 -6.35
C LYS A 18 11.77 28.62 -5.68
N ILE A 19 11.65 28.40 -4.38
CA ILE A 19 12.62 27.67 -3.58
C ILE A 19 12.66 26.20 -4.01
N ALA A 20 11.50 25.55 -4.17
CA ALA A 20 11.38 24.17 -4.60
C ALA A 20 12.06 23.94 -5.96
N LYS A 21 11.91 24.87 -6.92
CA LYS A 21 12.59 24.79 -8.21
C LYS A 21 14.11 24.77 -8.04
N ILE A 22 14.67 25.68 -7.27
CA ILE A 22 16.12 25.74 -7.00
C ILE A 22 16.61 24.45 -6.32
N LEU A 23 15.87 23.97 -5.32
CA LEU A 23 16.24 22.77 -4.57
C LEU A 23 16.11 21.49 -5.41
N SER A 24 15.14 21.43 -6.33
CA SER A 24 14.98 20.29 -7.24
C SER A 24 16.10 20.17 -8.27
N GLU A 25 16.81 21.24 -8.55
CA GLU A 25 17.98 21.31 -9.43
C GLU A 25 19.31 21.14 -8.67
N SER A 26 19.28 20.95 -7.34
CA SER A 26 20.49 20.78 -6.52
C SER A 26 21.35 19.61 -7.01
N PRO A 27 22.69 19.73 -7.02
CA PRO A 27 23.59 18.61 -7.32
C PRO A 27 23.48 17.48 -6.29
N LEU A 28 23.05 17.79 -5.04
CA LEU A 28 22.89 16.83 -3.97
C LEU A 28 21.54 16.10 -4.08
N ALA A 29 21.60 14.79 -4.31
CA ALA A 29 20.39 13.95 -4.45
C ALA A 29 19.47 14.03 -3.22
N GLU A 30 20.05 14.12 -2.02
CA GLU A 30 19.31 14.23 -0.77
C GLU A 30 18.50 15.52 -0.68
N VAL A 31 19.08 16.64 -1.14
CA VAL A 31 18.38 17.93 -1.17
C VAL A 31 17.18 17.88 -2.13
N ARG A 32 17.38 17.27 -3.31
CA ARG A 32 16.27 17.06 -4.26
C ARG A 32 15.14 16.21 -3.66
N GLU A 33 15.51 15.08 -3.01
CA GLU A 33 14.56 14.18 -2.36
C GLU A 33 13.76 14.91 -1.26
N LEU A 34 14.45 15.64 -0.38
CA LEU A 34 13.81 16.42 0.69
C LEU A 34 12.90 17.54 0.16
N SER A 35 13.31 18.19 -0.94
CA SER A 35 12.48 19.21 -1.61
C SER A 35 11.14 18.62 -2.10
N HIS A 36 11.18 17.45 -2.74
CA HIS A 36 9.96 16.77 -3.18
C HIS A 36 9.09 16.31 -2.02
N LEU A 37 9.69 15.75 -0.95
CA LEU A 37 8.96 15.34 0.24
C LEU A 37 8.28 16.51 0.94
N LEU A 38 8.93 17.69 0.98
CA LEU A 38 8.33 18.90 1.54
C LEU A 38 7.22 19.44 0.62
N SER A 39 7.46 19.48 -0.69
CA SER A 39 6.46 19.89 -1.68
C SER A 39 5.20 19.00 -1.64
N LEU A 40 5.38 17.71 -1.32
CA LEU A 40 4.25 16.79 -1.17
C LEU A 40 3.31 17.22 -0.02
N LYS A 41 3.87 17.73 1.09
CA LYS A 41 3.08 18.27 2.22
C LYS A 41 2.23 19.48 1.83
N PHE A 42 2.61 20.18 0.78
CA PHE A 42 1.87 21.29 0.18
C PHE A 42 0.98 20.86 -1.00
N GLY A 43 0.76 19.55 -1.20
CA GLY A 43 -0.12 19.03 -2.25
C GLY A 43 0.44 19.09 -3.67
N SER A 44 1.77 19.24 -3.84
CA SER A 44 2.41 19.36 -5.14
C SER A 44 2.20 18.12 -6.02
N GLN A 45 1.56 18.29 -7.18
CA GLN A 45 1.38 17.23 -8.17
C GLN A 45 2.73 16.75 -8.76
N ILE A 46 3.70 17.67 -8.92
CA ILE A 46 5.05 17.34 -9.39
C ILE A 46 5.73 16.40 -8.41
N ALA A 47 5.60 16.65 -7.10
CA ALA A 47 6.15 15.78 -6.08
C ALA A 47 5.48 14.40 -6.07
N LEU A 48 4.15 14.31 -6.29
CA LEU A 48 3.44 13.04 -6.43
C LEU A 48 3.97 12.22 -7.60
N VAL A 49 4.12 12.82 -8.78
CA VAL A 49 4.67 12.15 -9.98
C VAL A 49 6.09 11.64 -9.68
N TYR A 50 6.96 12.50 -9.16
CA TYR A 50 8.33 12.11 -8.79
C TYR A 50 8.37 10.91 -7.84
N LEU A 51 7.54 10.90 -6.79
CA LEU A 51 7.53 9.80 -5.82
C LEU A 51 6.95 8.50 -6.40
N ARG A 52 5.95 8.59 -7.29
CA ARG A 52 5.45 7.41 -8.01
C ARG A 52 6.52 6.81 -8.92
N ASP A 53 7.24 7.63 -9.68
CA ASP A 53 8.35 7.20 -10.54
C ASP A 53 9.48 6.57 -9.70
N LEU A 54 9.82 7.19 -8.56
CA LEU A 54 10.80 6.67 -7.63
C LEU A 54 10.38 5.31 -7.06
N LEU A 55 9.10 5.14 -6.73
CA LEU A 55 8.54 3.91 -6.19
C LEU A 55 8.68 2.74 -7.17
N VAL A 56 8.39 2.94 -8.45
CA VAL A 56 8.39 1.86 -9.46
C VAL A 56 9.77 1.61 -10.08
N SER A 57 10.71 2.53 -9.93
CA SER A 57 12.04 2.44 -10.55
C SER A 57 12.90 1.35 -9.92
N LYS A 58 13.18 0.27 -10.67
CA LYS A 58 14.05 -0.83 -10.24
C LYS A 58 15.53 -0.45 -10.14
N SER A 59 15.95 0.68 -10.71
CA SER A 59 17.32 1.21 -10.59
C SER A 59 17.59 1.88 -9.25
N VAL A 60 16.52 2.14 -8.47
CA VAL A 60 16.59 2.77 -7.15
C VAL A 60 16.60 1.69 -6.07
N SER A 61 17.37 1.91 -4.99
CA SER A 61 17.43 0.97 -3.87
C SER A 61 16.05 0.78 -3.23
N SER A 62 15.75 -0.44 -2.76
CA SER A 62 14.48 -0.77 -2.10
C SER A 62 14.17 0.15 -0.93
N GLY A 63 15.17 0.56 -0.15
CA GLY A 63 14.99 1.50 0.97
C GLY A 63 14.44 2.87 0.54
N LYS A 64 14.92 3.42 -0.59
CA LYS A 64 14.39 4.69 -1.13
C LYS A 64 12.97 4.50 -1.69
N ARG A 65 12.72 3.41 -2.39
CA ARG A 65 11.41 3.06 -2.92
C ARG A 65 10.36 2.88 -1.80
N ILE A 66 10.74 2.24 -0.68
CA ILE A 66 9.88 2.09 0.51
C ILE A 66 9.58 3.46 1.14
N ARG A 67 10.56 4.37 1.21
CA ARG A 67 10.30 5.73 1.70
C ARG A 67 9.29 6.47 0.81
N ALA A 68 9.42 6.36 -0.52
CA ALA A 68 8.44 6.92 -1.45
C ALA A 68 7.05 6.33 -1.25
N LEU A 69 6.95 5.00 -1.08
CA LEU A 69 5.70 4.31 -0.76
C LEU A 69 5.04 4.88 0.50
N ASN A 70 5.81 5.00 1.59
CA ASN A 70 5.28 5.50 2.86
C ASN A 70 4.79 6.96 2.74
N SER A 71 5.51 7.79 2.00
CA SER A 71 5.09 9.17 1.76
C SER A 71 3.80 9.27 0.93
N LEU A 72 3.65 8.41 -0.10
CA LEU A 72 2.43 8.32 -0.90
C LEU A 72 1.24 7.77 -0.10
N LEU A 73 1.50 6.83 0.83
CA LEU A 73 0.49 6.32 1.76
C LEU A 73 0.00 7.40 2.73
N GLU A 74 0.92 8.21 3.28
CA GLU A 74 0.59 9.28 4.23
C GLU A 74 -0.39 10.30 3.63
N VAL A 75 -0.21 10.64 2.35
CA VAL A 75 -1.11 11.56 1.62
C VAL A 75 -2.29 10.84 0.96
N LYS A 76 -2.42 9.53 1.15
CA LYS A 76 -3.49 8.69 0.56
C LYS A 76 -3.60 8.86 -0.96
N ASP A 77 -2.46 8.84 -1.64
CA ASP A 77 -2.41 9.02 -3.08
C ASP A 77 -3.38 8.10 -3.82
N VAL A 78 -4.25 8.69 -4.64
CA VAL A 78 -5.34 7.97 -5.32
C VAL A 78 -4.86 6.97 -6.38
N GLN A 79 -3.64 7.14 -6.91
CA GLN A 79 -3.04 6.24 -7.90
C GLN A 79 -2.22 5.12 -7.25
N LEU A 80 -1.86 5.27 -5.98
CA LEU A 80 -1.01 4.30 -5.29
C LEU A 80 -1.56 2.86 -5.31
N PRO A 81 -2.87 2.58 -5.15
CA PRO A 81 -3.38 1.20 -5.18
C PRO A 81 -3.04 0.44 -6.45
N VAL A 82 -3.07 1.08 -7.61
CA VAL A 82 -2.73 0.45 -8.90
C VAL A 82 -1.25 0.09 -8.92
N LEU A 83 -0.38 1.02 -8.53
CA LEU A 83 1.07 0.77 -8.44
C LEU A 83 1.40 -0.35 -7.46
N LEU A 84 0.71 -0.41 -6.32
CA LEU A 84 0.91 -1.48 -5.33
C LEU A 84 0.52 -2.86 -5.86
N ILE A 85 -0.54 -2.95 -6.66
CA ILE A 85 -0.94 -4.22 -7.30
C ILE A 85 0.18 -4.71 -8.22
N ASP A 86 0.75 -3.83 -9.04
CA ASP A 86 1.85 -4.18 -9.95
C ASP A 86 3.13 -4.56 -9.17
N LEU A 87 3.34 -3.96 -8.00
CA LEU A 87 4.48 -4.24 -7.14
C LEU A 87 4.38 -5.57 -6.37
N ILE A 88 3.25 -6.29 -6.42
CA ILE A 88 3.16 -7.66 -5.89
C ILE A 88 4.13 -8.60 -6.59
N ASP A 89 4.48 -8.36 -7.85
CA ASP A 89 5.48 -9.13 -8.60
C ASP A 89 6.93 -8.67 -8.35
N ASP A 90 7.14 -7.57 -7.66
CA ASP A 90 8.47 -7.07 -7.32
C ASP A 90 8.93 -7.63 -5.98
N LEU A 91 9.78 -8.65 -6.00
CA LEU A 91 10.26 -9.33 -4.80
C LEU A 91 10.90 -8.41 -3.75
N ALA A 92 11.45 -7.26 -4.18
CA ALA A 92 12.06 -6.29 -3.26
C ALA A 92 11.03 -5.47 -2.47
N LEU A 93 9.81 -5.30 -3.00
CA LEU A 93 8.72 -4.53 -2.40
C LEU A 93 7.45 -5.34 -2.17
N GLN A 94 7.43 -6.61 -2.58
CA GLN A 94 6.24 -7.49 -2.53
C GLN A 94 5.51 -7.43 -1.19
N GLN A 95 6.23 -7.61 -0.11
CA GLN A 95 5.65 -7.62 1.23
C GLN A 95 5.07 -6.26 1.59
N GLN A 96 5.82 -5.18 1.38
CA GLN A 96 5.39 -3.81 1.67
C GLN A 96 4.18 -3.41 0.83
N ALA A 97 4.16 -3.79 -0.45
CA ALA A 97 3.04 -3.53 -1.34
C ALA A 97 1.76 -4.22 -0.86
N ILE A 98 1.85 -5.51 -0.51
CA ILE A 98 0.71 -6.29 -0.01
C ILE A 98 0.15 -5.68 1.29
N ILE A 99 1.01 -5.32 2.23
CA ILE A 99 0.60 -4.70 3.51
C ILE A 99 -0.05 -3.33 3.26
N ALA A 100 0.55 -2.53 2.39
CA ALA A 100 0.06 -1.18 2.08
C ALA A 100 -1.32 -1.19 1.41
N LEU A 101 -1.67 -2.23 0.66
CA LEU A 101 -3.00 -2.38 0.05
C LEU A 101 -4.13 -2.41 1.08
N ALA A 102 -3.87 -2.81 2.33
CA ALA A 102 -4.86 -2.76 3.40
C ALA A 102 -5.37 -1.34 3.73
N ALA A 103 -4.60 -0.30 3.39
CA ALA A 103 -4.99 1.09 3.61
C ALA A 103 -6.15 1.56 2.70
N PHE A 104 -6.42 0.85 1.61
CA PHE A 104 -7.41 1.21 0.60
C PHE A 104 -8.60 0.26 0.63
N ASP A 105 -9.78 0.76 0.21
CA ASP A 105 -10.99 -0.05 0.04
C ASP A 105 -11.42 0.00 -1.43
N LYS A 106 -10.86 -0.89 -2.23
CA LYS A 106 -11.15 -1.01 -3.66
C LYS A 106 -11.31 -2.47 -4.07
N PRO A 107 -12.37 -2.83 -4.80
CA PRO A 107 -12.65 -4.21 -5.20
C PRO A 107 -11.53 -4.87 -6.01
N GLU A 108 -10.76 -4.08 -6.76
CA GLU A 108 -9.64 -4.56 -7.58
C GLU A 108 -8.53 -5.17 -6.73
N ILE A 109 -8.34 -4.68 -5.50
CA ILE A 109 -7.30 -5.14 -4.58
C ILE A 109 -7.56 -6.59 -4.17
N SER A 110 -8.77 -6.90 -3.72
CA SER A 110 -9.09 -8.27 -3.29
C SER A 110 -8.98 -9.28 -4.44
N LYS A 111 -9.37 -8.89 -5.67
CA LYS A 111 -9.21 -9.72 -6.87
C LYS A 111 -7.74 -9.95 -7.20
N ALA A 112 -6.92 -8.90 -7.14
CA ALA A 112 -5.50 -8.99 -7.40
C ALA A 112 -4.81 -9.90 -6.36
N ILE A 113 -5.06 -9.69 -5.07
CA ILE A 113 -4.49 -10.53 -4.00
C ILE A 113 -4.87 -12.00 -4.20
N LEU A 114 -6.13 -12.33 -4.52
CA LEU A 114 -6.55 -13.70 -4.79
C LEU A 114 -5.81 -14.30 -5.99
N HIS A 115 -5.57 -13.53 -7.03
CA HIS A 115 -4.83 -13.98 -8.21
C HIS A 115 -3.38 -14.36 -7.86
N TYR A 116 -2.72 -13.55 -7.03
CA TYR A 116 -1.33 -13.79 -6.64
C TYR A 116 -1.17 -14.82 -5.51
N LEU A 117 -2.18 -15.01 -4.67
CA LEU A 117 -2.12 -15.80 -3.43
C LEU A 117 -1.51 -17.21 -3.60
N PRO A 118 -1.81 -18.00 -4.67
CA PRO A 118 -1.21 -19.32 -4.86
C PRO A 118 0.30 -19.29 -5.13
N LYS A 119 0.81 -18.17 -5.68
CA LYS A 119 2.22 -17.99 -6.06
C LYS A 119 3.06 -17.40 -4.94
N LEU A 120 2.44 -16.83 -3.91
CA LEU A 120 3.14 -16.15 -2.83
C LEU A 120 3.88 -17.14 -1.93
N LYS A 121 5.09 -16.76 -1.50
CA LYS A 121 5.85 -17.48 -0.46
C LYS A 121 5.19 -17.29 0.91
N LEU A 122 5.59 -18.12 1.86
CA LEU A 122 4.93 -18.25 3.17
C LEU A 122 4.64 -16.90 3.84
N GLN A 123 5.63 -16.00 3.96
CA GLN A 123 5.44 -14.72 4.64
C GLN A 123 4.52 -13.79 3.84
N ALA A 124 4.78 -13.57 2.56
CA ALA A 124 3.93 -12.74 1.70
C ALA A 124 2.49 -13.28 1.61
N ARG A 125 2.31 -14.60 1.69
CA ARG A 125 0.99 -15.23 1.74
C ARG A 125 0.26 -14.92 3.03
N ARG A 126 0.95 -14.94 4.19
CA ARG A 126 0.37 -14.53 5.48
C ARG A 126 -0.05 -13.06 5.46
N ASP A 127 0.80 -12.19 4.94
CA ASP A 127 0.50 -10.75 4.82
C ASP A 127 -0.70 -10.51 3.89
N ALA A 128 -0.77 -11.24 2.78
CA ALA A 128 -1.90 -11.19 1.85
C ALA A 128 -3.22 -11.65 2.50
N LEU A 129 -3.20 -12.75 3.25
CA LEU A 129 -4.36 -13.21 4.01
C LEU A 129 -4.78 -12.21 5.10
N SER A 130 -3.81 -11.59 5.80
CA SER A 130 -4.07 -10.54 6.78
C SER A 130 -4.70 -9.29 6.11
N THR A 131 -4.19 -8.88 4.95
CA THR A 131 -4.79 -7.80 4.15
C THR A 131 -6.20 -8.16 3.72
N MET A 132 -6.45 -9.39 3.26
CA MET A 132 -7.79 -9.87 2.91
C MET A 132 -8.73 -9.92 4.11
N ALA A 133 -8.23 -10.24 5.29
CA ALA A 133 -9.03 -10.28 6.52
C ALA A 133 -9.22 -8.90 7.17
N SER A 134 -8.52 -7.84 6.72
CA SER A 134 -8.56 -6.51 7.35
C SER A 134 -9.87 -5.74 7.12
N ARG A 135 -10.64 -6.09 6.09
CA ARG A 135 -11.90 -5.43 5.70
C ARG A 135 -12.98 -6.44 5.40
N LEU A 136 -14.21 -6.12 5.79
CA LEU A 136 -15.37 -6.99 5.53
C LEU A 136 -15.54 -7.26 4.03
N THR A 137 -15.37 -6.25 3.18
CA THR A 137 -15.45 -6.37 1.72
C THR A 137 -14.45 -7.39 1.17
N TYR A 138 -13.21 -7.38 1.64
CA TYR A 138 -12.17 -8.31 1.22
C TYR A 138 -12.36 -9.70 1.84
N ALA A 139 -12.72 -9.75 3.11
CA ALA A 139 -13.03 -10.98 3.82
C ALA A 139 -14.14 -11.77 3.11
N SER A 140 -15.19 -11.10 2.68
CA SER A 140 -16.30 -11.72 1.93
C SER A 140 -15.83 -12.33 0.61
N VAL A 141 -14.91 -11.65 -0.10
CA VAL A 141 -14.32 -12.16 -1.35
C VAL A 141 -13.43 -13.38 -1.09
N LEU A 142 -12.62 -13.36 -0.03
CA LEU A 142 -11.80 -14.50 0.39
C LEU A 142 -12.67 -15.72 0.75
N MET A 143 -13.70 -15.52 1.57
CA MET A 143 -14.61 -16.61 1.97
C MET A 143 -15.38 -17.17 0.78
N ALA A 144 -15.81 -16.33 -0.16
CA ALA A 144 -16.46 -16.78 -1.39
C ALA A 144 -15.50 -17.63 -2.26
N ALA A 145 -14.21 -17.30 -2.31
CA ALA A 145 -13.20 -18.08 -3.03
C ALA A 145 -12.95 -19.45 -2.38
N ILE A 146 -12.97 -19.50 -1.04
CA ILE A 146 -12.86 -20.76 -0.28
C ILE A 146 -14.08 -21.64 -0.50
N ASN A 147 -15.28 -21.09 -0.42
CA ASN A 147 -16.53 -21.85 -0.66
C ASN A 147 -16.61 -22.44 -2.07
N LYS A 148 -16.10 -21.69 -3.06
CA LYS A 148 -16.00 -22.17 -4.45
C LYS A 148 -14.84 -23.15 -4.67
N LYS A 149 -14.08 -23.50 -3.61
CA LYS A 149 -12.90 -24.37 -3.68
C LYS A 149 -11.81 -23.85 -4.63
N ILE A 150 -11.77 -22.53 -4.90
CA ILE A 150 -10.70 -21.87 -5.63
C ILE A 150 -9.45 -21.78 -4.75
N ILE A 151 -9.68 -21.63 -3.44
CA ILE A 151 -8.66 -21.57 -2.39
C ILE A 151 -8.99 -22.65 -1.35
N ASP A 152 -7.98 -23.43 -0.95
CA ASP A 152 -8.14 -24.43 0.11
C ASP A 152 -8.25 -23.71 1.48
N ALA A 153 -9.29 -24.01 2.26
CA ALA A 153 -9.47 -23.47 3.61
C ALA A 153 -8.27 -23.76 4.55
N LYS A 154 -7.52 -24.83 4.31
CA LYS A 154 -6.31 -25.18 5.08
C LYS A 154 -5.21 -24.13 5.03
N ILE A 155 -5.25 -23.18 4.11
CA ILE A 155 -4.29 -22.08 4.07
C ILE A 155 -4.54 -21.03 5.16
N LEU A 156 -5.73 -21.02 5.80
CA LEU A 156 -6.10 -20.04 6.82
C LEU A 156 -5.43 -20.39 8.16
N PRO A 157 -4.43 -19.63 8.63
CA PRO A 157 -3.91 -19.81 9.96
C PRO A 157 -4.91 -19.32 11.01
N ALA A 158 -4.79 -19.81 12.24
CA ALA A 158 -5.73 -19.51 13.32
C ALA A 158 -5.88 -18.00 13.62
N GLU A 159 -4.81 -17.23 13.45
CA GLU A 159 -4.84 -15.76 13.60
C GLU A 159 -5.73 -15.09 12.57
N ILE A 160 -5.73 -15.57 11.32
CA ILE A 160 -6.59 -15.03 10.26
C ILE A 160 -8.05 -15.42 10.50
N VAL A 161 -8.32 -16.65 10.95
CA VAL A 161 -9.67 -17.06 11.35
C VAL A 161 -10.22 -16.15 12.45
N ARG A 162 -9.39 -15.84 13.48
CA ARG A 162 -9.79 -14.90 14.54
C ARG A 162 -10.07 -13.50 13.99
N GLN A 163 -9.21 -13.00 13.09
CA GLN A 163 -9.40 -11.69 12.46
C GLN A 163 -10.70 -11.64 11.63
N LEU A 164 -11.01 -12.68 10.87
CA LEU A 164 -12.27 -12.80 10.12
C LEU A 164 -13.49 -12.77 11.04
N ARG A 165 -13.44 -13.48 12.18
CA ARG A 165 -14.52 -13.47 13.18
C ARG A 165 -14.73 -12.10 13.84
N MET A 166 -13.71 -11.25 13.92
CA MET A 166 -13.83 -9.90 14.49
C MET A 166 -14.75 -8.98 13.68
N HIS A 167 -15.05 -9.31 12.43
CA HIS A 167 -16.06 -8.57 11.65
C HIS A 167 -17.48 -8.76 12.15
N ASN A 168 -17.75 -9.76 13.00
CA ASN A 168 -19.08 -10.11 13.52
C ASN A 168 -20.14 -10.32 12.42
N ASP A 169 -19.70 -10.71 11.21
CA ASP A 169 -20.58 -11.02 10.10
C ASP A 169 -21.10 -12.44 10.20
N SER A 170 -22.43 -12.60 10.18
CA SER A 170 -23.08 -13.90 10.34
C SER A 170 -22.76 -14.88 9.22
N ASN A 171 -22.61 -14.39 7.99
CA ASN A 171 -22.31 -15.20 6.82
C ASN A 171 -20.85 -15.72 6.88
N ILE A 172 -19.90 -14.85 7.23
CA ILE A 172 -18.49 -15.24 7.43
C ILE A 172 -18.41 -16.29 8.56
N ASN A 173 -19.04 -16.04 9.70
CA ASN A 173 -19.00 -16.97 10.84
C ASN A 173 -19.58 -18.34 10.49
N GLN A 174 -20.72 -18.38 9.80
CA GLN A 174 -21.33 -19.64 9.34
C GLN A 174 -20.42 -20.42 8.39
N GLN A 175 -19.65 -19.72 7.56
CA GLN A 175 -18.70 -20.36 6.62
C GLN A 175 -17.45 -20.89 7.33
N LEU A 176 -17.01 -20.22 8.41
CA LEU A 176 -15.86 -20.65 9.22
C LEU A 176 -16.19 -21.84 10.14
N ASP A 177 -17.46 -22.13 10.40
CA ASP A 177 -17.93 -23.21 11.25
C ASP A 177 -18.15 -24.54 10.47
N ARG A 178 -18.01 -24.50 9.15
CA ARG A 178 -18.13 -25.68 8.24
C ARG A 178 -16.80 -26.40 8.03
#